data_476547b4f149185a8ed992495eb6502c
#
_entry.id   476547b4f149185a8ed992495eb6502c
#
_cell.length_a   1.000
_cell.length_b   1.000
_cell.length_c   1.000
_cell.angle_alpha   90.00
_cell.angle_beta   90.00
_cell.angle_gamma   90.00
#
_symmetry.space_group_name_H-M   'P 1'
#
loop_
_entity.id
_entity.type
_entity.pdbx_description
1 polymer ?
#
loop_
_entity_poly.entity_id
_entity_poly.type
_entity_poly.pdbx_seq_one_letter_code
_entity_poly.pdbx_strand_id
1 'polypeptide(L)'
;MYLVAYDGSRLANAALDRAAQFASATGDDVLAVAVVPDDSAYAVEAGWVPSREVFDRQTVVGELHETAVDIAPSASFQAVTVGRDPAPGNIVAELRTVASETDASVIFVGSENAGRVVVPLVSVGGNVASDDDHDVHIVRHAPPEIHRRFPKSHFYLP
;
A
#
# COMPACT_ATOMS: atom_id res chain seq x y z
N MET A 1 -10.52 10.10 -7.18
CA MET A 1 -9.23 9.73 -6.58
C MET A 1 -9.26 8.26 -6.20
N TYR A 2 -8.28 7.51 -6.66
CA TYR A 2 -8.03 6.13 -6.27
C TYR A 2 -6.84 6.09 -5.32
N LEU A 3 -7.01 5.47 -4.15
CA LEU A 3 -5.95 5.29 -3.17
C LEU A 3 -5.42 3.86 -3.28
N VAL A 4 -4.11 3.70 -3.23
CA VAL A 4 -3.47 2.38 -3.20
C VAL A 4 -2.75 2.22 -1.87
N ALA A 5 -3.11 1.20 -1.10
CA ALA A 5 -2.36 0.80 0.09
C ALA A 5 -1.05 0.14 -0.38
N TYR A 6 0.07 0.84 -0.21
CA TYR A 6 1.33 0.52 -0.86
C TYR A 6 2.44 0.22 0.15
N ASP A 7 3.06 -0.94 0.01
CA ASP A 7 4.19 -1.37 0.84
C ASP A 7 5.36 -1.95 0.02
N GLY A 8 5.29 -1.83 -1.31
CA GLY A 8 6.31 -2.37 -2.21
C GLY A 8 6.23 -3.88 -2.44
N SER A 9 5.29 -4.59 -1.80
CA SER A 9 5.11 -6.01 -2.05
C SER A 9 4.65 -6.28 -3.49
N ARG A 10 4.80 -7.51 -3.94
CA ARG A 10 4.44 -7.92 -5.30
C ARG A 10 2.99 -7.58 -5.65
N LEU A 11 2.06 -7.88 -4.74
CA LEU A 11 0.65 -7.60 -4.98
C LEU A 11 0.30 -6.13 -4.78
N ALA A 12 1.01 -5.38 -3.94
CA ALA A 12 0.87 -3.93 -3.85
C ALA A 12 1.35 -3.24 -5.13
N ASN A 13 2.42 -3.73 -5.73
CA ASN A 13 2.88 -3.26 -7.05
C ASN A 13 1.82 -3.54 -8.13
N ALA A 14 1.22 -4.74 -8.11
CA ALA A 14 0.12 -5.09 -9.02
C ALA A 14 -1.12 -4.23 -8.77
N ALA A 15 -1.43 -3.91 -7.52
CA ALA A 15 -2.54 -3.04 -7.17
C ALA A 15 -2.31 -1.61 -7.69
N LEU A 16 -1.10 -1.09 -7.58
CA LEU A 16 -0.75 0.24 -8.11
C LEU A 16 -0.86 0.28 -9.64
N ASP A 17 -0.34 -0.72 -10.33
CA ASP A 17 -0.48 -0.84 -11.79
C ASP A 17 -1.95 -0.92 -12.22
N ARG A 18 -2.76 -1.70 -11.51
CA ARG A 18 -4.19 -1.83 -11.77
C ARG A 18 -4.94 -0.51 -11.56
N ALA A 19 -4.65 0.18 -10.48
CA ALA A 19 -5.24 1.48 -10.19
C ALA A 19 -4.89 2.50 -11.28
N ALA A 20 -3.65 2.51 -11.74
CA ALA A 20 -3.21 3.39 -12.82
C ALA A 20 -3.93 3.09 -14.15
N GLN A 21 -4.16 1.81 -14.47
CA GLN A 21 -4.94 1.42 -15.65
C GLN A 21 -6.39 1.90 -15.55
N PHE A 22 -7.02 1.72 -14.39
CA PHE A 22 -8.41 2.18 -14.18
C PHE A 22 -8.49 3.70 -14.23
N ALA A 23 -7.55 4.40 -13.63
CA ALA A 23 -7.49 5.85 -13.64
C ALA A 23 -7.34 6.41 -15.07
N SER A 24 -6.53 5.76 -15.88
CA SER A 24 -6.39 6.11 -17.30
C SER A 24 -7.72 6.00 -18.07
N ALA A 25 -8.56 5.03 -17.72
CA ALA A 25 -9.86 4.82 -18.34
C ALA A 25 -10.94 5.75 -17.79
N THR A 26 -10.89 6.14 -16.52
CA THR A 26 -11.92 6.93 -15.85
C THR A 26 -11.60 8.42 -15.75
N GLY A 27 -10.34 8.81 -15.95
CA GLY A 27 -9.88 10.18 -15.75
C GLY A 27 -9.62 10.53 -14.28
N ASP A 28 -9.56 9.52 -13.39
CA ASP A 28 -9.24 9.72 -11.98
C ASP A 28 -7.73 9.88 -11.75
N ASP A 29 -7.38 10.42 -10.60
CA ASP A 29 -6.01 10.45 -10.09
C ASP A 29 -5.74 9.25 -9.19
N VAL A 30 -4.46 8.87 -9.05
CA VAL A 30 -4.00 7.79 -8.18
C VAL A 30 -3.05 8.33 -7.13
N LEU A 31 -3.26 7.92 -5.88
CA LEU A 31 -2.37 8.18 -4.76
C LEU A 31 -1.91 6.86 -4.13
N ALA A 32 -0.62 6.59 -4.22
CA ALA A 32 0.00 5.49 -3.47
C ALA A 32 0.34 5.97 -2.06
N VAL A 33 -0.18 5.30 -1.06
CA VAL A 33 0.03 5.63 0.36
C VAL A 33 0.82 4.51 1.02
N ALA A 34 2.01 4.84 1.51
CA ALA A 34 2.87 3.93 2.26
C ALA A 34 2.85 4.33 3.74
N VAL A 35 2.34 3.46 4.59
CA VAL A 35 2.44 3.64 6.04
C VAL A 35 3.72 2.95 6.50
N VAL A 36 4.70 3.75 6.90
CA VAL A 36 6.04 3.26 7.26
C VAL A 36 6.29 3.50 8.74
N PRO A 37 6.14 2.46 9.58
CA PRO A 37 6.44 2.58 11.00
C PRO A 37 7.92 2.89 11.25
N ASP A 38 8.20 3.68 12.27
CA ASP A 38 9.57 3.87 12.77
C ASP A 38 9.97 2.70 13.65
N ASP A 39 10.05 1.53 13.03
CA ASP A 39 10.25 0.23 13.69
C ASP A 39 11.11 -0.68 12.82
N SER A 40 12.33 -0.95 13.28
CA SER A 40 13.28 -1.80 12.55
C SER A 40 12.82 -3.25 12.43
N ALA A 41 12.14 -3.77 13.45
CA ALA A 41 11.60 -5.13 13.41
C ALA A 41 10.49 -5.26 12.37
N TYR A 42 9.60 -4.27 12.31
CA TYR A 42 8.56 -4.19 11.30
C TYR A 42 9.17 -4.14 9.90
N ALA A 43 10.21 -3.33 9.70
CA ALA A 43 10.86 -3.19 8.40
C ALA A 43 11.52 -4.50 7.91
N VAL A 44 12.10 -5.28 8.81
CA VAL A 44 12.62 -6.62 8.50
C VAL A 44 11.48 -7.57 8.12
N GLU A 45 10.42 -7.60 8.90
CA GLU A 45 9.26 -8.45 8.65
C GLU A 45 8.55 -8.09 7.34
N ALA A 46 8.47 -6.82 7.02
CA ALA A 46 7.91 -6.33 5.75
C ALA A 46 8.82 -6.60 4.53
N GLY A 47 10.06 -7.03 4.76
CA GLY A 47 11.04 -7.27 3.70
C GLY A 47 11.69 -6.00 3.14
N TRP A 48 11.56 -4.88 3.81
CA TRP A 48 12.14 -3.60 3.37
C TRP A 48 13.66 -3.54 3.60
N VAL A 49 14.14 -4.21 4.64
CA VAL A 49 15.56 -4.27 4.99
C VAL A 49 15.95 -5.70 5.37
N PRO A 50 17.21 -6.11 5.15
CA PRO A 50 17.66 -7.45 5.48
C PRO A 50 17.92 -7.65 6.98
N SER A 51 18.20 -6.58 7.72
CA SER A 51 18.46 -6.62 9.16
C SER A 51 18.06 -5.29 9.82
N ARG A 52 17.89 -5.33 11.15
CA ARG A 52 17.50 -4.15 11.93
C ARG A 52 18.55 -3.03 11.90
N GLU A 53 19.83 -3.39 11.84
CA GLU A 53 20.95 -2.46 11.91
C GLU A 53 21.03 -1.53 10.70
N VAL A 54 20.52 -1.95 9.56
CA VAL A 54 20.52 -1.15 8.34
C VAL A 54 19.23 -0.38 8.11
N PHE A 55 18.32 -0.42 9.08
CA PHE A 55 17.05 0.30 8.95
C PHE A 55 17.26 1.82 9.06
N ASP A 56 16.85 2.50 8.01
CA ASP A 56 16.68 3.95 7.98
C ASP A 56 15.35 4.25 7.30
N ARG A 57 14.44 4.86 8.04
CA ARG A 57 13.09 5.12 7.56
C ARG A 57 13.07 5.95 6.28
N GLN A 58 13.87 7.00 6.20
CA GLN A 58 13.90 7.87 5.02
C GLN A 58 14.40 7.12 3.78
N THR A 59 15.36 6.22 3.94
CA THR A 59 15.85 5.36 2.86
C THR A 59 14.74 4.43 2.37
N VAL A 60 14.02 3.78 3.28
CA VAL A 60 12.88 2.91 2.93
C VAL A 60 11.81 3.69 2.19
N VAL A 61 11.42 4.86 2.68
CA VAL A 61 10.44 5.73 2.01
C VAL A 61 10.91 6.11 0.61
N GLY A 62 12.19 6.46 0.45
CA GLY A 62 12.76 6.79 -0.86
C GLY A 62 12.69 5.63 -1.85
N GLU A 63 13.03 4.43 -1.41
CA GLU A 63 12.96 3.21 -2.24
C GLU A 63 11.54 2.86 -2.64
N LEU A 64 10.59 2.96 -1.71
CA LEU A 64 9.17 2.76 -2.00
C LEU A 64 8.66 3.77 -3.02
N HIS A 65 9.05 5.03 -2.86
CA HIS A 65 8.68 6.09 -3.79
C HIS A 65 9.23 5.85 -5.20
N GLU A 66 10.52 5.53 -5.31
CA GLU A 66 11.14 5.22 -6.61
C GLU A 66 10.44 4.06 -7.31
N THR A 67 10.16 2.99 -6.57
CA THR A 67 9.45 1.83 -7.13
C THR A 67 8.04 2.21 -7.59
N ALA A 68 7.32 2.99 -6.80
CA ALA A 68 5.99 3.46 -7.16
C ALA A 68 6.00 4.31 -8.42
N VAL A 69 6.96 5.22 -8.57
CA VAL A 69 7.13 6.05 -9.78
C VAL A 69 7.43 5.21 -11.00
N ASP A 70 8.26 4.18 -10.87
CA ASP A 70 8.59 3.27 -11.97
C ASP A 70 7.36 2.49 -12.46
N ILE A 71 6.48 2.09 -11.53
CA ILE A 71 5.26 1.35 -11.87
C ILE A 71 4.19 2.26 -12.45
N ALA A 72 3.96 3.40 -11.83
CA ALA A 72 2.90 4.34 -12.18
C ALA A 72 3.42 5.78 -12.13
N PRO A 73 4.10 6.25 -13.21
CA PRO A 73 4.69 7.58 -13.23
C PRO A 73 3.71 8.73 -13.01
N SER A 74 2.45 8.53 -13.34
CA SER A 74 1.39 9.52 -13.16
C SER A 74 0.76 9.53 -11.75
N ALA A 75 1.06 8.52 -10.94
CA ALA A 75 0.55 8.45 -9.57
C ALA A 75 1.33 9.38 -8.64
N SER A 76 0.62 9.95 -7.68
CA SER A 76 1.24 10.64 -6.55
C SER A 76 1.64 9.62 -5.48
N PHE A 77 2.55 10.01 -4.60
CA PHE A 77 3.02 9.17 -3.50
C PHE A 77 3.01 9.94 -2.19
N GLN A 78 2.53 9.30 -1.14
CA GLN A 78 2.54 9.86 0.20
C GLN A 78 3.02 8.79 1.19
N ALA A 79 3.99 9.15 2.03
CA ALA A 79 4.42 8.33 3.14
C ALA A 79 3.82 8.86 4.44
N VAL A 80 3.32 7.96 5.27
CA VAL A 80 2.78 8.26 6.60
C VAL A 80 3.63 7.54 7.64
N THR A 81 4.01 8.26 8.69
CA THR A 81 4.77 7.69 9.80
C THR A 81 3.84 7.29 10.92
N VAL A 82 4.05 6.08 11.45
CA VAL A 82 3.51 5.66 12.74
C VAL A 82 4.66 5.28 13.68
N GLY A 83 4.38 5.26 14.98
CA GLY A 83 5.37 4.94 15.99
C GLY A 83 5.80 3.48 15.99
N ARG A 84 6.61 3.11 16.99
CA ARG A 84 7.06 1.74 17.21
C ARG A 84 5.91 0.84 17.62
N ASP A 85 6.06 -0.46 17.32
CA ASP A 85 5.08 -1.50 17.65
C ASP A 85 3.65 -1.09 17.27
N PRO A 86 3.42 -0.70 16.00
CA PRO A 86 2.08 -0.27 15.61
C PRO A 86 1.11 -1.45 15.72
N ALA A 87 -0.01 -1.24 16.40
CA ALA A 87 -1.11 -2.18 16.30
C ALA A 87 -1.60 -2.23 14.86
N PRO A 88 -2.05 -3.37 14.34
CA PRO A 88 -2.58 -3.45 12.96
C PRO A 88 -3.65 -2.42 12.65
N GLY A 89 -4.48 -2.07 13.64
CA GLY A 89 -5.49 -1.02 13.53
C GLY A 89 -4.93 0.39 13.29
N ASN A 90 -3.71 0.67 13.71
CA ASN A 90 -3.10 1.99 13.53
C ASN A 90 -2.78 2.25 12.05
N ILE A 91 -2.28 1.24 11.34
CA ILE A 91 -1.99 1.34 9.90
C ILE A 91 -3.28 1.57 9.12
N VAL A 92 -4.33 0.83 9.46
CA VAL A 92 -5.64 0.98 8.82
C VAL A 92 -6.24 2.33 9.09
N ALA A 93 -6.12 2.84 10.32
CA ALA A 93 -6.62 4.16 10.69
C ALA A 93 -5.95 5.27 9.88
N GLU A 94 -4.64 5.18 9.66
CA GLU A 94 -3.91 6.14 8.83
C GLU A 94 -4.36 6.09 7.36
N LEU A 95 -4.55 4.89 6.80
CA LEU A 95 -5.06 4.73 5.44
C LEU A 95 -6.46 5.33 5.29
N ARG A 96 -7.34 5.12 6.26
CA ARG A 96 -8.68 5.70 6.28
C ARG A 96 -8.65 7.23 6.36
N THR A 97 -7.77 7.75 7.20
CA THR A 97 -7.60 9.20 7.33
C THR A 97 -7.22 9.81 5.99
N VAL A 98 -6.22 9.26 5.32
CA VAL A 98 -5.79 9.75 4.01
C VAL A 98 -6.91 9.58 2.97
N ALA A 99 -7.61 8.44 2.98
CA ALA A 99 -8.71 8.19 2.06
C ALA A 99 -9.83 9.24 2.23
N SER A 100 -10.16 9.59 3.46
CA SER A 100 -11.17 10.62 3.75
C SER A 100 -10.70 12.02 3.37
N GLU A 101 -9.46 12.38 3.67
CA GLU A 101 -8.88 13.68 3.33
C GLU A 101 -8.74 13.93 1.83
N THR A 102 -8.59 12.87 1.05
CA THR A 102 -8.41 12.93 -0.41
C THR A 102 -9.69 12.64 -1.20
N ASP A 103 -10.81 12.43 -0.53
CA ASP A 103 -12.07 12.02 -1.14
C ASP A 103 -11.89 10.78 -2.06
N ALA A 104 -11.13 9.81 -1.61
CA ALA A 104 -10.90 8.59 -2.37
C ALA A 104 -12.21 7.80 -2.53
N SER A 105 -12.52 7.40 -3.75
CA SER A 105 -13.72 6.59 -4.04
C SER A 105 -13.43 5.09 -3.96
N VAL A 106 -12.21 4.68 -4.27
CA VAL A 106 -11.79 3.27 -4.27
C VAL A 106 -10.43 3.14 -3.60
N ILE A 107 -10.31 2.13 -2.75
CA ILE A 107 -9.02 1.71 -2.16
C ILE A 107 -8.59 0.41 -2.84
N PHE A 108 -7.44 0.43 -3.49
CA PHE A 108 -6.81 -0.75 -4.08
C PHE A 108 -5.83 -1.36 -3.08
N VAL A 109 -5.90 -2.66 -2.88
CA VAL A 109 -5.04 -3.37 -1.94
C VAL A 109 -4.65 -4.74 -2.47
N GLY A 110 -3.39 -5.13 -2.27
CA GLY A 110 -2.94 -6.49 -2.56
C GLY A 110 -3.49 -7.49 -1.55
N SER A 111 -3.85 -8.70 -1.98
CA SER A 111 -4.47 -9.70 -1.12
C SER A 111 -3.56 -10.17 0.03
N GLU A 112 -2.24 -10.07 -0.10
CA GLU A 112 -1.30 -10.39 0.98
C GLU A 112 -1.47 -9.45 2.18
N ASN A 113 -1.85 -8.20 1.92
CA ASN A 113 -2.15 -7.20 2.93
C ASN A 113 -3.63 -7.03 3.20
N ALA A 114 -4.48 -7.64 2.39
CA ALA A 114 -5.93 -7.54 2.53
C ALA A 114 -6.40 -8.03 3.89
N GLY A 115 -5.79 -9.07 4.43
CA GLY A 115 -6.09 -9.56 5.78
C GLY A 115 -5.78 -8.55 6.89
N ARG A 116 -4.81 -7.65 6.66
CA ARG A 116 -4.44 -6.58 7.61
C ARG A 116 -5.28 -5.32 7.42
N VAL A 117 -5.71 -5.05 6.20
CA VAL A 117 -6.40 -3.81 5.82
C VAL A 117 -7.90 -4.04 5.64
N VAL A 118 -8.29 -5.12 4.95
CA VAL A 118 -9.69 -5.39 4.57
C VAL A 118 -10.49 -6.01 5.70
N VAL A 119 -9.88 -6.85 6.54
CA VAL A 119 -10.60 -7.44 7.68
C VAL A 119 -11.12 -6.38 8.64
N PRO A 120 -10.35 -5.33 9.00
CA PRO A 120 -10.90 -4.19 9.73
C PRO A 120 -11.86 -3.32 8.93
N LEU A 121 -11.68 -3.20 7.61
CA LEU A 121 -12.58 -2.43 6.72
C LEU A 121 -13.88 -3.17 6.45
N VAL A 122 -13.85 -4.49 6.43
CA VAL A 122 -14.97 -5.37 6.06
C VAL A 122 -15.44 -6.22 7.24
N SER A 123 -14.80 -6.12 8.42
CA SER A 123 -15.03 -7.07 9.47
C SER A 123 -16.40 -6.96 10.12
N VAL A 124 -17.05 -7.95 9.84
CA VAL A 124 -17.63 -8.94 10.74
C VAL A 124 -18.26 -8.32 11.98
N GLY A 125 -19.57 -8.39 12.04
CA GLY A 125 -20.31 -8.13 13.25
C GLY A 125 -21.02 -6.80 13.30
N GLY A 126 -21.53 -6.34 12.20
CA GLY A 126 -22.55 -5.29 12.18
C GLY A 126 -22.06 -3.85 12.22
N ASN A 127 -20.77 -3.60 12.27
CA ASN A 127 -20.19 -2.25 12.16
C ASN A 127 -19.50 -1.97 10.82
N VAL A 128 -19.91 -2.68 9.80
CA VAL A 128 -19.55 -2.37 8.40
C VAL A 128 -20.08 -0.99 8.00
N ALA A 129 -21.01 -0.46 8.77
CA ALA A 129 -21.70 0.80 8.49
C ALA A 129 -20.88 2.07 8.73
N SER A 130 -19.65 1.98 9.20
CA SER A 130 -18.87 3.18 9.48
C SER A 130 -17.91 3.59 8.36
N ASP A 131 -17.85 2.84 7.27
CA ASP A 131 -16.98 3.14 6.13
C ASP A 131 -17.67 2.82 4.80
N ASP A 132 -18.86 3.37 4.65
CA ASP A 132 -19.63 3.28 3.39
C ASP A 132 -19.10 4.20 2.29
N ASP A 133 -18.03 4.95 2.56
CA ASP A 133 -17.55 5.99 1.67
C ASP A 133 -16.56 5.50 0.61
N HIS A 134 -16.07 4.25 0.75
CA HIS A 134 -15.01 3.73 -0.14
C HIS A 134 -15.32 2.32 -0.62
N ASP A 135 -15.23 2.12 -1.92
CA ASP A 135 -15.13 0.77 -2.48
C ASP A 135 -13.73 0.20 -2.23
N VAL A 136 -13.62 -1.11 -2.12
CA VAL A 136 -12.33 -1.80 -1.95
C VAL A 136 -12.10 -2.76 -3.11
N HIS A 137 -11.00 -2.58 -3.82
CA HIS A 137 -10.57 -3.49 -4.89
C HIS A 137 -9.38 -4.32 -4.42
N ILE A 138 -9.59 -5.63 -4.25
CA ILE A 138 -8.56 -6.56 -3.80
C ILE A 138 -7.87 -7.19 -5.01
N VAL A 139 -6.57 -6.97 -5.13
CA VAL A 139 -5.75 -7.54 -6.20
C VAL A 139 -5.10 -8.83 -5.71
N ARG A 140 -5.43 -9.94 -6.36
CA ARG A 140 -4.94 -11.28 -6.02
C ARG A 140 -3.91 -11.82 -7.01
N HIS A 141 -3.72 -11.11 -8.12
CA HIS A 141 -2.91 -11.58 -9.24
C HIS A 141 -1.91 -10.51 -9.65
N ALA A 142 -0.64 -10.87 -9.67
CA ALA A 142 0.41 -10.05 -10.24
C ALA A 142 0.78 -10.62 -11.61
N PRO A 143 0.58 -9.85 -12.71
CA PRO A 143 1.01 -10.30 -14.03
C PRO A 143 2.52 -10.57 -14.08
N PRO A 144 2.99 -11.54 -14.88
CA PRO A 144 4.40 -11.84 -15.00
C PRO A 144 5.27 -10.65 -15.45
N GLU A 145 4.69 -9.70 -16.17
CA GLU A 145 5.37 -8.47 -16.62
C GLU A 145 5.83 -7.61 -15.46
N ILE A 146 5.05 -7.51 -14.39
CA ILE A 146 5.45 -6.77 -13.18
C ILE A 146 6.66 -7.42 -12.54
N HIS A 147 6.67 -8.74 -12.48
CA HIS A 147 7.79 -9.49 -11.94
C HIS A 147 9.07 -9.36 -12.79
N ARG A 148 8.94 -9.23 -14.09
CA ARG A 148 10.08 -8.98 -14.99
C ARG A 148 10.60 -7.56 -14.94
N ARG A 149 9.72 -6.57 -14.73
CA ARG A 149 10.12 -5.17 -14.60
C ARG A 149 10.95 -4.89 -13.35
N PHE A 150 10.68 -5.64 -12.28
CA PHE A 150 11.27 -5.39 -10.96
C PHE A 150 11.90 -6.64 -10.35
N PRO A 151 12.78 -7.35 -11.11
CA PRO A 151 13.33 -8.64 -10.66
C PRO A 151 14.29 -8.53 -9.46
N LYS A 152 14.70 -7.32 -9.11
CA LYS A 152 15.65 -7.05 -8.03
C LYS A 152 15.01 -6.46 -6.78
N SER A 153 13.70 -6.36 -6.74
CA SER A 153 13.02 -5.86 -5.55
C SER A 153 13.16 -6.88 -4.43
N HIS A 154 13.81 -6.50 -3.36
CA HIS A 154 13.92 -7.33 -2.16
C HIS A 154 12.55 -7.55 -1.47
N PHE A 155 11.52 -6.86 -1.90
CA PHE A 155 10.13 -7.10 -1.49
C PHE A 155 9.56 -8.43 -2.01
N TYR A 156 10.27 -9.12 -2.88
CA TYR A 156 9.87 -10.42 -3.44
C TYR A 156 10.62 -11.59 -2.84
N LEU A 157 11.25 -11.42 -1.72
CA LEU A 157 11.89 -12.52 -1.01
C LEU A 157 10.84 -13.57 -0.62
N PRO A 158 11.10 -14.85 -0.93
CA PRO A 158 10.17 -15.92 -0.62
C PRO A 158 9.98 -16.13 0.87
#